data_bb3b39e82df202dceba02b78b549ee86
#
_entry.id   bb3b39e82df202dceba02b78b549ee86
#
_cell.length_a   1.000
_cell.length_b   1.000
_cell.length_c   1.000
_cell.angle_alpha   90.00
_cell.angle_beta   90.00
_cell.angle_gamma   90.00
#
_symmetry.space_group_name_H-M   'P 1'
#
loop_
_entity.id
_entity.type
_entity.pdbx_description
1 polymer ?
#
loop_
_entity_poly.entity_id
_entity_poly.type
_entity_poly.pdbx_seq_one_letter_code
_entity_poly.pdbx_strand_id
1 'polypeptide(L)'
;VRTPFCKAGTTFKGFSAQKLGSLVIRELLDRSSIDGDLVDEVVLGCVANPVEAANVSRVAALMAGLPENTRAYTVSRNCASGFESVTSAYEKIMTGFDDVVIAGGTESMTNIPLIFNEHMTTLFSKLMKSQTAFQKMKTVLSFRPHYLKPIVGVVCGLSDPVCGLNM
;
A
#
# COMPACT_ATOMS: atom_id res chain seq x y z
N VAL A 1 -3.91 -19.03 -3.55
CA VAL A 1 -2.86 -18.63 -4.50
C VAL A 1 -1.94 -17.63 -3.81
N ARG A 2 -0.64 -17.65 -4.07
CA ARG A 2 0.33 -16.65 -3.56
C ARG A 2 1.58 -16.58 -4.41
N THR A 3 2.30 -15.49 -4.32
CA THR A 3 3.69 -15.39 -4.80
C THR A 3 4.64 -16.14 -3.86
N PRO A 4 5.84 -16.53 -4.30
CA PRO A 4 6.88 -16.97 -3.37
C PRO A 4 7.27 -15.84 -2.41
N PHE A 5 7.70 -16.21 -1.20
CA PHE A 5 8.30 -15.26 -0.26
C PHE A 5 9.75 -15.00 -0.68
N CYS A 6 10.06 -13.76 -0.97
CA CYS A 6 11.40 -13.33 -1.37
C CYS A 6 11.95 -12.28 -0.41
N LYS A 7 13.26 -12.33 -0.18
CA LYS A 7 13.94 -11.30 0.60
C LYS A 7 13.79 -9.93 -0.05
N ALA A 8 13.50 -8.90 0.73
CA ALA A 8 13.43 -7.53 0.25
C ALA A 8 14.73 -7.13 -0.50
N GLY A 9 14.59 -6.34 -1.55
CA GLY A 9 15.69 -5.92 -2.39
C GLY A 9 16.20 -6.95 -3.40
N THR A 10 15.56 -8.13 -3.52
CA THR A 10 15.99 -9.21 -4.41
C THR A 10 15.02 -9.39 -5.60
N THR A 11 14.47 -10.56 -5.77
CA THR A 11 13.70 -11.02 -6.95
C THR A 11 12.54 -10.07 -7.30
N PHE A 12 11.80 -9.56 -6.33
CA PHE A 12 10.66 -8.68 -6.55
C PHE A 12 10.96 -7.19 -6.33
N LYS A 13 12.23 -6.76 -6.39
CA LYS A 13 12.59 -5.36 -6.17
C LYS A 13 11.90 -4.36 -7.11
N GLY A 14 11.54 -4.79 -8.32
CA GLY A 14 10.82 -3.98 -9.31
C GLY A 14 9.29 -4.12 -9.26
N PHE A 15 8.75 -4.79 -8.24
CA PHE A 15 7.31 -5.03 -8.14
C PHE A 15 6.73 -4.23 -6.96
N SER A 16 5.80 -3.35 -7.26
CA SER A 16 5.01 -2.64 -6.26
C SER A 16 3.95 -3.56 -5.63
N ALA A 17 3.40 -3.18 -4.49
CA ALA A 17 2.38 -3.97 -3.80
C ALA A 17 1.15 -4.21 -4.69
N GLN A 18 0.65 -3.19 -5.38
CA GLN A 18 -0.49 -3.34 -6.29
C GLN A 18 -0.19 -4.28 -7.46
N LYS A 19 1.04 -4.29 -7.98
CA LYS A 19 1.44 -5.20 -9.05
C LYS A 19 1.50 -6.65 -8.57
N LEU A 20 2.04 -6.90 -7.38
CA LEU A 20 2.04 -8.24 -6.78
C LEU A 20 0.61 -8.73 -6.54
N GLY A 21 -0.25 -7.87 -5.97
CA GLY A 21 -1.67 -8.17 -5.77
C GLY A 21 -2.39 -8.50 -7.07
N SER A 22 -2.16 -7.73 -8.14
CA SER A 22 -2.81 -7.96 -9.44
C SER A 22 -2.43 -9.30 -10.06
N LEU A 23 -1.18 -9.71 -9.95
CA LEU A 23 -0.73 -11.01 -10.43
C LEU A 23 -1.43 -12.18 -9.72
N VAL A 24 -1.57 -12.06 -8.40
CA VAL A 24 -2.22 -13.10 -7.59
C VAL A 24 -3.73 -13.16 -7.86
N ILE A 25 -4.38 -12.00 -8.01
CA ILE A 25 -5.82 -11.94 -8.37
C ILE A 25 -6.05 -12.58 -9.72
N ARG A 26 -5.26 -12.25 -10.73
CA ARG A 26 -5.37 -12.85 -12.07
C ARG A 26 -5.21 -14.37 -12.03
N GLU A 27 -4.16 -14.85 -11.40
CA GLU A 27 -3.90 -16.28 -11.24
C GLU A 27 -5.02 -16.98 -10.43
N LEU A 28 -5.63 -16.29 -9.47
CA LEU A 28 -6.77 -16.83 -8.71
C LEU A 28 -7.99 -17.01 -9.62
N LEU A 29 -8.34 -16.01 -10.41
CA LEU A 29 -9.45 -16.07 -11.37
C LEU A 29 -9.24 -17.19 -12.40
N ASP A 30 -8.03 -17.27 -12.96
CA ASP A 30 -7.67 -18.32 -13.94
C ASP A 30 -7.81 -19.72 -13.34
N ARG A 31 -7.33 -19.94 -12.12
CA ARG A 31 -7.41 -21.27 -11.46
C ARG A 31 -8.81 -21.64 -10.99
N SER A 32 -9.58 -20.66 -10.52
CA SER A 32 -10.95 -20.91 -10.05
C SER A 32 -11.96 -20.98 -11.18
N SER A 33 -11.57 -20.54 -12.38
CA SER A 33 -12.47 -20.40 -13.53
C SER A 33 -13.69 -19.52 -13.21
N ILE A 34 -13.55 -18.59 -12.27
CA ILE A 34 -14.58 -17.62 -11.93
C ILE A 34 -14.48 -16.45 -12.89
N ASP A 35 -15.62 -16.10 -13.50
CA ASP A 35 -15.70 -14.90 -14.32
C ASP A 35 -15.52 -13.65 -13.45
N GLY A 36 -14.66 -12.74 -13.88
CA GLY A 36 -14.42 -11.48 -13.18
C GLY A 36 -15.66 -10.63 -12.97
N ASP A 37 -16.64 -10.73 -13.86
CA ASP A 37 -17.93 -10.05 -13.76
C ASP A 37 -18.78 -10.50 -12.57
N LEU A 38 -18.52 -11.69 -12.03
CA LEU A 38 -19.19 -12.20 -10.83
C LEU A 38 -18.57 -11.71 -9.52
N VAL A 39 -17.43 -11.02 -9.58
CA VAL A 39 -16.75 -10.54 -8.38
C VAL A 39 -17.34 -9.22 -7.92
N ASP A 40 -18.02 -9.22 -6.78
CA ASP A 40 -18.62 -8.03 -6.19
C ASP A 40 -17.59 -7.09 -5.59
N GLU A 41 -16.61 -7.65 -4.89
CA GLU A 41 -15.62 -6.85 -4.19
C GLU A 41 -14.24 -7.51 -4.03
N VAL A 42 -13.21 -6.66 -3.96
CA VAL A 42 -11.83 -7.06 -3.64
C VAL A 42 -11.37 -6.37 -2.37
N VAL A 43 -10.97 -7.14 -1.37
CA VAL A 43 -10.43 -6.63 -0.10
C VAL A 43 -9.01 -7.14 0.08
N LEU A 44 -8.03 -6.27 0.02
CA LEU A 44 -6.63 -6.63 0.29
C LEU A 44 -6.11 -5.90 1.52
N GLY A 45 -5.39 -6.63 2.35
CA GLY A 45 -4.58 -6.08 3.42
C GLY A 45 -3.27 -5.51 2.89
N CYS A 46 -2.94 -4.28 3.24
CA CYS A 46 -1.64 -3.67 2.97
C CYS A 46 -1.31 -2.66 4.06
N VAL A 47 -0.08 -2.66 4.54
CA VAL A 47 0.38 -1.73 5.60
C VAL A 47 1.17 -0.58 5.00
N ALA A 48 2.12 -0.88 4.13
CA ALA A 48 2.94 0.12 3.45
C ALA A 48 2.33 0.49 2.10
N ASN A 49 1.20 1.20 2.12
CA ASN A 49 0.53 1.61 0.88
C ASN A 49 1.48 2.47 0.03
N PRO A 50 1.70 2.12 -1.24
CA PRO A 50 2.46 2.96 -2.16
C PRO A 50 1.77 4.32 -2.34
N VAL A 51 2.56 5.37 -2.52
CA VAL A 51 2.04 6.73 -2.70
C VAL A 51 1.17 6.83 -3.96
N GLU A 52 1.51 6.08 -5.00
CA GLU A 52 0.78 6.02 -6.28
C GLU A 52 -0.48 5.13 -6.23
N ALA A 53 -0.69 4.39 -5.15
CA ALA A 53 -1.82 3.48 -4.99
C ALA A 53 -2.34 3.50 -3.55
N ALA A 54 -2.93 4.61 -3.12
CA ALA A 54 -3.50 4.75 -1.78
C ALA A 54 -4.57 3.68 -1.47
N ASN A 55 -5.36 3.26 -2.46
CA ASN A 55 -6.22 2.09 -2.40
C ASN A 55 -5.59 0.97 -3.25
N VAL A 56 -4.68 0.22 -2.64
CA VAL A 56 -3.94 -0.87 -3.30
C VAL A 56 -4.89 -1.91 -3.89
N SER A 57 -5.95 -2.27 -3.18
CA SER A 57 -6.94 -3.24 -3.64
C SER A 57 -7.59 -2.80 -4.95
N ARG A 58 -8.01 -1.54 -5.03
CA ARG A 58 -8.64 -1.00 -6.24
C ARG A 58 -7.70 -1.02 -7.44
N VAL A 59 -6.47 -0.55 -7.23
CA VAL A 59 -5.49 -0.53 -8.31
C VAL A 59 -5.12 -1.96 -8.73
N ALA A 60 -4.94 -2.88 -7.79
CA ALA A 60 -4.65 -4.27 -8.09
C ALA A 60 -5.79 -4.97 -8.84
N ALA A 61 -7.05 -4.73 -8.45
CA ALA A 61 -8.24 -5.27 -9.10
C ALA A 61 -8.32 -4.83 -10.58
N LEU A 62 -8.17 -3.54 -10.84
CA LEU A 62 -8.19 -3.01 -12.21
C LEU A 62 -7.00 -3.52 -13.04
N MET A 63 -5.80 -3.60 -12.45
CA MET A 63 -4.62 -4.17 -13.12
C MET A 63 -4.76 -5.68 -13.40
N ALA A 64 -5.55 -6.38 -12.61
CA ALA A 64 -5.88 -7.79 -12.84
C ALA A 64 -6.88 -7.98 -13.97
N GLY A 65 -7.58 -6.95 -14.39
CA GLY A 65 -8.58 -6.98 -15.45
C GLY A 65 -10.01 -7.15 -14.94
N LEU A 66 -10.26 -6.96 -13.65
CA LEU A 66 -11.62 -6.93 -13.11
C LEU A 66 -12.38 -5.70 -13.62
N PRO A 67 -13.71 -5.78 -13.74
CA PRO A 67 -14.55 -4.69 -14.20
C PRO A 67 -14.43 -3.41 -13.35
N GLU A 68 -14.70 -2.26 -13.96
CA GLU A 68 -14.67 -0.98 -13.25
C GLU A 68 -15.75 -0.85 -12.16
N ASN A 69 -16.83 -1.57 -12.26
CA ASN A 69 -17.90 -1.61 -11.25
C ASN A 69 -17.59 -2.54 -10.08
N THR A 70 -16.60 -3.42 -10.16
CA THR A 70 -16.13 -4.22 -9.01
C THR A 70 -15.64 -3.28 -7.91
N ARG A 71 -16.22 -3.37 -6.74
CA ARG A 71 -15.81 -2.57 -5.58
C ARG A 71 -14.48 -3.06 -5.04
N ALA A 72 -13.70 -2.16 -4.45
CA ALA A 72 -12.47 -2.58 -3.80
C ALA A 72 -12.02 -1.59 -2.73
N TYR A 73 -11.50 -2.08 -1.61
CA TYR A 73 -10.87 -1.27 -0.58
C TYR A 73 -9.71 -2.00 0.10
N THR A 74 -8.81 -1.21 0.66
CA THR A 74 -7.63 -1.73 1.36
C THR A 74 -7.83 -1.62 2.85
N VAL A 75 -7.55 -2.71 3.58
CA VAL A 75 -7.58 -2.73 5.04
C VAL A 75 -6.17 -2.67 5.60
N SER A 76 -6.01 -1.98 6.73
CA SER A 76 -4.77 -1.92 7.47
C SER A 76 -5.00 -2.22 8.94
N ARG A 77 -4.46 -3.35 9.39
CA ARG A 77 -4.46 -3.80 10.79
C ARG A 77 -3.06 -4.31 11.16
N ASN A 78 -2.04 -3.55 10.75
CA ASN A 78 -0.65 -3.94 10.89
C ASN A 78 -0.42 -5.35 10.33
N CYS A 79 0.31 -6.22 11.03
CA CYS A 79 0.62 -7.57 10.56
C CYS A 79 -0.61 -8.47 10.38
N ALA A 80 -1.76 -8.10 10.92
CA ALA A 80 -3.02 -8.83 10.77
C ALA A 80 -3.86 -8.36 9.57
N SER A 81 -3.38 -7.43 8.73
CA SER A 81 -4.16 -6.85 7.62
C SER A 81 -4.69 -7.90 6.64
N GLY A 82 -3.86 -8.90 6.31
CA GLY A 82 -4.30 -9.97 5.41
C GLY A 82 -5.37 -10.87 6.05
N PHE A 83 -5.32 -11.08 7.35
CA PHE A 83 -6.38 -11.80 8.06
C PHE A 83 -7.66 -10.97 8.16
N GLU A 84 -7.51 -9.67 8.43
CA GLU A 84 -8.64 -8.72 8.47
C GLU A 84 -9.41 -8.69 7.14
N SER A 85 -8.73 -8.80 6.01
CA SER A 85 -9.40 -8.85 4.71
C SER A 85 -10.32 -10.07 4.58
N VAL A 86 -9.89 -11.22 5.13
CA VAL A 86 -10.69 -12.46 5.11
C VAL A 86 -11.90 -12.34 6.05
N THR A 87 -11.74 -11.79 7.24
CA THR A 87 -12.86 -11.58 8.17
C THR A 87 -13.86 -10.59 7.62
N SER A 88 -13.40 -9.49 7.02
CA SER A 88 -14.28 -8.51 6.37
C SER A 88 -15.08 -9.12 5.21
N ALA A 89 -14.45 -9.95 4.39
CA ALA A 89 -15.13 -10.67 3.31
C ALA A 89 -16.19 -11.64 3.86
N TYR A 90 -15.82 -12.40 4.90
CA TYR A 90 -16.76 -13.31 5.57
C TYR A 90 -17.99 -12.58 6.11
N GLU A 91 -17.82 -11.46 6.80
CA GLU A 91 -18.92 -10.66 7.33
C GLU A 91 -19.86 -10.16 6.24
N LYS A 92 -19.33 -9.73 5.10
CA LYS A 92 -20.12 -9.25 3.96
C LYS A 92 -20.97 -10.38 3.34
N ILE A 93 -20.38 -11.54 3.15
CA ILE A 93 -21.08 -12.71 2.62
C ILE A 93 -22.15 -13.16 3.61
N MET A 94 -21.84 -13.25 4.89
CA MET A 94 -22.79 -13.67 5.92
C MET A 94 -23.97 -12.72 6.11
N THR A 95 -23.79 -11.45 5.84
CA THR A 95 -24.86 -10.44 5.88
C THR A 95 -25.66 -10.35 4.58
N GLY A 96 -25.27 -11.10 3.54
CA GLY A 96 -25.90 -11.04 2.22
C GLY A 96 -25.63 -9.74 1.46
N PHE A 97 -24.57 -9.04 1.82
CA PHE A 97 -24.20 -7.80 1.14
C PHE A 97 -23.42 -8.07 -0.16
N ASP A 98 -22.61 -9.12 -0.17
CA ASP A 98 -21.85 -9.61 -1.31
C ASP A 98 -22.00 -11.12 -1.44
N ASP A 99 -21.95 -11.62 -2.67
CA ASP A 99 -21.95 -13.06 -2.98
C ASP A 99 -20.54 -13.59 -3.23
N VAL A 100 -19.71 -12.83 -3.95
CA VAL A 100 -18.35 -13.22 -4.31
C VAL A 100 -17.35 -12.15 -3.96
N VAL A 101 -16.46 -12.42 -3.00
CA VAL A 101 -15.43 -11.49 -2.54
C VAL A 101 -14.04 -12.10 -2.67
N ILE A 102 -13.12 -11.39 -3.29
CA ILE A 102 -11.70 -11.75 -3.29
C ILE A 102 -11.05 -11.09 -2.06
N ALA A 103 -10.52 -11.91 -1.16
CA ALA A 103 -9.83 -11.46 0.03
C ALA A 103 -8.37 -11.93 0.05
N GLY A 104 -7.47 -11.11 0.56
CA GLY A 104 -6.05 -11.44 0.65
C GLY A 104 -5.19 -10.32 1.19
N GLY A 105 -3.92 -10.36 0.87
CA GLY A 105 -2.98 -9.31 1.25
C GLY A 105 -1.82 -9.19 0.28
N THR A 106 -1.26 -8.01 0.21
CA THR A 106 -0.08 -7.74 -0.61
C THR A 106 0.83 -6.73 0.10
N GLU A 107 2.13 -6.97 0.04
CA GLU A 107 3.11 -6.07 0.65
C GLU A 107 4.40 -6.06 -0.16
N SER A 108 4.97 -4.90 -0.40
CA SER A 108 6.27 -4.75 -1.04
C SER A 108 7.26 -4.07 -0.10
N MET A 109 7.94 -4.86 0.72
CA MET A 109 8.92 -4.36 1.70
C MET A 109 10.11 -3.66 1.06
N THR A 110 10.35 -3.84 -0.23
CA THR A 110 11.41 -3.14 -0.98
C THR A 110 11.03 -1.72 -1.32
N ASN A 111 9.74 -1.49 -1.60
CA ASN A 111 9.21 -0.23 -2.13
C ASN A 111 8.46 0.58 -1.07
N ILE A 112 8.84 0.42 0.20
CA ILE A 112 8.28 1.24 1.28
C ILE A 112 8.67 2.71 1.04
N PRO A 113 7.71 3.64 1.01
CA PRO A 113 8.01 5.04 0.78
C PRO A 113 8.87 5.62 1.92
N LEU A 114 9.92 6.34 1.55
CA LEU A 114 10.71 7.13 2.48
C LEU A 114 10.04 8.49 2.65
N ILE A 115 9.71 8.83 3.88
CA ILE A 115 9.07 10.11 4.21
C ILE A 115 10.14 11.07 4.71
N PHE A 116 10.12 12.29 4.19
CA PHE A 116 10.97 13.36 4.73
C PHE A 116 10.53 13.74 6.14
N ASN A 117 11.48 14.09 6.98
CA ASN A 117 11.17 14.62 8.31
C ASN A 117 10.44 15.98 8.21
N GLU A 118 9.83 16.41 9.30
CA GLU A 118 9.04 17.64 9.37
C GLU A 118 9.82 18.89 8.91
N HIS A 119 11.09 18.97 9.23
CA HIS A 119 11.93 20.10 8.82
C HIS A 119 12.09 20.19 7.31
N MET A 120 12.32 19.04 6.64
CA MET A 120 12.44 19.00 5.19
C MET A 120 11.11 19.27 4.50
N THR A 121 10.02 18.72 5.02
CA THR A 121 8.66 18.99 4.53
C THR A 121 8.31 20.47 4.63
N THR A 122 8.64 21.09 5.77
CA THR A 122 8.45 22.54 5.99
C THR A 122 9.29 23.37 5.02
N LEU A 123 10.54 22.98 4.77
CA LEU A 123 11.43 23.66 3.84
C LEU A 123 10.87 23.61 2.42
N PHE A 124 10.45 22.43 1.95
CA PHE A 124 9.81 22.29 0.63
C PHE A 124 8.52 23.12 0.54
N SER A 125 7.67 23.09 1.55
CA SER A 125 6.43 23.88 1.56
C SER A 125 6.71 25.39 1.49
N LYS A 126 7.73 25.90 2.19
CA LYS A 126 8.18 27.29 2.10
C LYS A 126 8.72 27.61 0.71
N LEU A 127 9.52 26.70 0.13
CA LEU A 127 10.09 26.87 -1.20
C LEU A 127 8.99 26.96 -2.27
N MET A 128 7.99 26.08 -2.21
CA MET A 128 6.86 26.11 -3.14
C MET A 128 5.99 27.36 -3.01
N LYS A 129 5.82 27.88 -1.79
CA LYS A 129 5.05 29.11 -1.54
C LYS A 129 5.84 30.41 -1.87
N SER A 130 7.16 30.32 -2.05
CA SER A 130 8.01 31.47 -2.34
C SER A 130 7.78 31.96 -3.77
N GLN A 131 7.35 33.21 -3.92
CA GLN A 131 7.08 33.84 -5.23
C GLN A 131 8.32 34.51 -5.83
N THR A 132 9.24 35.03 -4.97
CA THR A 132 10.41 35.78 -5.42
C THR A 132 11.69 34.93 -5.38
N ALA A 133 12.63 35.21 -6.29
CA ALA A 133 13.94 34.55 -6.32
C ALA A 133 14.71 34.74 -5.00
N PHE A 134 14.61 35.91 -4.38
CA PHE A 134 15.24 36.22 -3.10
C PHE A 134 14.69 35.33 -1.96
N GLN A 135 13.37 35.18 -1.88
CA GLN A 135 12.72 34.29 -0.88
C GLN A 135 13.14 32.82 -1.09
N LYS A 136 13.20 32.35 -2.33
CA LYS A 136 13.67 31.01 -2.67
C LYS A 136 15.11 30.79 -2.22
N MET A 137 15.99 31.76 -2.52
CA MET A 137 17.39 31.70 -2.12
C MET A 137 17.54 31.67 -0.60
N LYS A 138 16.83 32.52 0.13
CA LYS A 138 16.82 32.52 1.60
C LYS A 138 16.36 31.18 2.17
N THR A 139 15.33 30.57 1.59
CA THR A 139 14.82 29.26 2.01
C THR A 139 15.86 28.16 1.77
N VAL A 140 16.50 28.16 0.61
CA VAL A 140 17.57 27.19 0.30
C VAL A 140 18.76 27.34 1.24
N LEU A 141 19.17 28.57 1.56
CA LEU A 141 20.25 28.83 2.51
C LEU A 141 19.93 28.41 3.95
N SER A 142 18.65 28.23 4.29
CA SER A 142 18.24 27.71 5.60
C SER A 142 18.32 26.17 5.69
N PHE A 143 18.68 25.49 4.63
CA PHE A 143 18.86 24.05 4.59
C PHE A 143 19.97 23.59 5.54
N ARG A 144 19.71 22.50 6.26
CA ARG A 144 20.70 21.85 7.12
C ARG A 144 20.82 20.37 6.75
N PRO A 145 22.01 19.78 6.70
CA PRO A 145 22.20 18.39 6.27
C PRO A 145 21.35 17.36 7.03
N HIS A 146 21.06 17.60 8.32
CA HIS A 146 20.23 16.67 9.11
C HIS A 146 18.76 16.61 8.64
N TYR A 147 18.30 17.57 7.82
CA TYR A 147 16.95 17.52 7.22
C TYR A 147 16.80 16.37 6.22
N LEU A 148 17.91 15.90 5.65
CA LEU A 148 17.91 14.76 4.71
C LEU A 148 17.71 13.41 5.39
N LYS A 149 17.71 13.32 6.73
CA LYS A 149 17.48 12.05 7.41
C LYS A 149 16.03 11.62 7.20
N PRO A 150 15.76 10.60 6.35
CA PRO A 150 14.41 10.17 6.07
C PRO A 150 13.84 9.38 7.25
N ILE A 151 12.52 9.36 7.33
CA ILE A 151 11.76 8.46 8.19
C ILE A 151 11.21 7.37 7.28
N VAL A 152 11.34 6.11 7.68
CA VAL A 152 10.70 5.01 6.95
C VAL A 152 9.19 5.15 7.15
N GLY A 153 8.41 5.15 6.06
CA GLY A 153 6.97 5.40 6.08
C GLY A 153 6.13 4.40 6.87
N VAL A 154 6.73 3.24 7.19
CA VAL A 154 6.15 2.25 8.11
C VAL A 154 7.06 2.14 9.32
N VAL A 155 6.73 2.86 10.37
CA VAL A 155 7.46 2.79 11.66
C VAL A 155 7.01 1.55 12.46
N CYS A 156 6.24 0.67 11.87
CA CYS A 156 5.68 -0.47 12.56
C CYS A 156 6.73 -1.57 12.77
N GLY A 157 7.14 -1.79 13.99
CA GLY A 157 7.78 -3.00 14.45
C GLY A 157 9.26 -3.22 14.13
N LEU A 158 9.82 -2.50 13.14
CA LEU A 158 11.22 -2.72 12.72
C LEU A 158 12.23 -1.88 13.51
N SER A 159 11.79 -0.78 14.10
CA SER A 159 12.67 0.13 14.86
C SER A 159 12.15 0.53 16.24
N ASP A 160 10.91 0.19 16.56
CA ASP A 160 10.29 0.47 17.85
C ASP A 160 9.98 -0.84 18.58
N PRO A 161 10.74 -1.17 19.65
CA PRO A 161 10.51 -2.39 20.43
C PRO A 161 9.12 -2.43 21.09
N VAL A 162 8.49 -1.28 21.33
CA VAL A 162 7.11 -1.23 21.88
C VAL A 162 6.08 -1.66 20.85
N CYS A 163 6.27 -1.30 19.58
CA CYS A 163 5.39 -1.75 18.51
C CYS A 163 5.50 -3.25 18.26
N GLY A 164 6.71 -3.81 18.34
CA GLY A 164 6.96 -5.25 18.22
C GLY A 164 6.38 -6.10 19.33
N LEU A 165 6.17 -5.53 20.52
CA LEU A 165 5.55 -6.24 21.66
C LEU A 165 4.02 -6.31 21.56
N ASN A 166 3.39 -5.50 20.70
CA ASN A 166 1.95 -5.46 20.52
C ASN A 166 1.48 -6.24 19.26
N MET A 167 2.38 -6.97 18.64
CA MET A 167 2.12 -7.90 17.54
C MET A 167 2.20 -9.32 18.07
#